data_2cbfc93e002bdba8fe223c13242c751b
#
_entry.id   2cbfc93e002bdba8fe223c13242c751b
#
_cell.length_a   1.000
_cell.length_b   1.000
_cell.length_c   1.000
_cell.angle_alpha   90.00
_cell.angle_beta   90.00
_cell.angle_gamma   90.00
#
_symmetry.space_group_name_H-M   'P 1'
#
loop_
_entity.id
_entity.type
_entity.pdbx_description
1 polymer ?
#
loop_
_entity_poly.entity_id
_entity_poly.type
_entity_poly.pdbx_seq_one_letter_code
_entity_poly.pdbx_strand_id
1 'polypeptide(L)'
;PETPHKKYIINNIYFRSGDGKKLPLRKRVLYNNTVIAPDALFCSEDVQNTYNNFARLQAVRYTNIHFEELPDTNLLDCNVQISTRKPNSISFQPEGTNTAGDFGAAASLTYTNNNLFRGSETFSVQLRGAYEAIKGLEGYQNENYVEYNIETKLAFPRIIAPFLSERFRKK
;
A
#
# COMPACT_ATOMS: atom_id res chain seq x y z
N PRO A 1 21.20 -34.34 -24.21
CA PRO A 1 21.16 -34.62 -22.78
C PRO A 1 21.11 -33.30 -22.03
N GLU A 2 19.96 -33.08 -21.40
CA GLU A 2 19.78 -31.89 -20.56
C GLU A 2 20.69 -32.01 -19.36
N THR A 3 21.57 -31.05 -19.19
CA THR A 3 22.37 -30.95 -17.97
C THR A 3 21.39 -30.72 -16.80
N PRO A 4 21.43 -31.51 -15.75
CA PRO A 4 20.52 -31.28 -14.61
C PRO A 4 20.79 -29.93 -14.01
N HIS A 5 19.75 -29.15 -13.82
CA HIS A 5 19.85 -27.84 -13.19
C HIS A 5 20.39 -28.02 -11.77
N LYS A 6 21.43 -27.24 -11.46
CA LYS A 6 21.98 -27.21 -10.10
C LYS A 6 20.92 -26.73 -9.13
N LYS A 7 20.67 -27.52 -8.08
CA LYS A 7 19.73 -27.13 -7.02
C LYS A 7 20.43 -26.19 -6.04
N TYR A 8 19.88 -25.00 -5.90
CA TYR A 8 20.39 -24.00 -4.99
C TYR A 8 19.56 -23.95 -3.71
N ILE A 9 20.24 -23.68 -2.61
CA ILE A 9 19.63 -23.52 -1.29
C ILE A 9 19.79 -22.05 -0.89
N ILE A 10 18.73 -21.47 -0.37
CA ILE A 10 18.74 -20.09 0.11
C ILE A 10 19.53 -20.03 1.43
N ASN A 11 20.56 -19.20 1.47
CA ASN A 11 21.37 -19.01 2.67
C ASN A 11 20.81 -17.91 3.56
N ASN A 12 20.89 -16.66 3.12
CA ASN A 12 20.39 -15.51 3.87
C ASN A 12 19.47 -14.66 3.00
N ILE A 13 18.56 -13.97 3.65
CA ILE A 13 17.67 -13.00 3.00
C ILE A 13 17.94 -11.63 3.61
N TYR A 14 18.27 -10.65 2.76
CA TYR A 14 18.55 -9.28 3.15
C TYR A 14 17.51 -8.35 2.55
N PHE A 15 16.97 -7.47 3.37
CA PHE A 15 16.01 -6.45 2.93
C PHE A 15 16.71 -5.08 2.92
N ARG A 16 16.63 -4.40 1.79
CA ARG A 16 17.26 -3.08 1.63
C ARG A 16 16.29 -2.12 0.95
N SER A 17 16.42 -0.83 1.29
CA SER A 17 15.71 0.22 0.57
C SER A 17 16.43 0.55 -0.73
N GLY A 18 15.65 0.85 -1.78
CA GLY A 18 16.21 1.22 -3.08
C GLY A 18 17.00 2.52 -3.09
N ASP A 19 16.74 3.41 -2.14
CA ASP A 19 17.44 4.69 -2.00
C ASP A 19 18.62 4.64 -1.02
N GLY A 20 18.95 3.48 -0.48
CA GLY A 20 20.02 3.28 0.49
C GLY A 20 19.70 3.74 1.91
N LYS A 21 18.52 4.28 2.14
CA LYS A 21 18.07 4.71 3.47
C LYS A 21 17.46 3.54 4.24
N LYS A 22 17.16 3.77 5.51
CA LYS A 22 16.47 2.77 6.31
C LYS A 22 15.09 2.47 5.72
N LEU A 23 14.78 1.20 5.54
CA LEU A 23 13.50 0.77 5.00
C LEU A 23 12.37 1.12 5.98
N PRO A 24 11.36 1.91 5.55
CA PRO A 24 10.29 2.39 6.43
C PRO A 24 9.16 1.38 6.64
N LEU A 25 9.49 0.09 6.67
CA LEU A 25 8.56 -1.01 6.93
C LEU A 25 9.05 -1.83 8.11
N ARG A 26 8.12 -2.33 8.90
CA ARG A 26 8.44 -3.23 10.01
C ARG A 26 8.99 -4.55 9.49
N LYS A 27 9.97 -5.10 10.17
CA LYS A 27 10.55 -6.41 9.82
C LYS A 27 9.47 -7.49 9.68
N ARG A 28 8.50 -7.49 10.55
CA ARG A 28 7.39 -8.44 10.52
C ARG A 28 6.62 -8.41 9.19
N VAL A 29 6.38 -7.21 8.64
CA VAL A 29 5.71 -7.04 7.36
C VAL A 29 6.57 -7.61 6.23
N LEU A 30 7.88 -7.38 6.29
CA LEU A 30 8.81 -7.89 5.29
C LEU A 30 8.84 -9.42 5.27
N TYR A 31 8.97 -10.04 6.44
CA TYR A 31 9.01 -11.49 6.54
C TYR A 31 7.67 -12.15 6.20
N ASN A 32 6.55 -11.55 6.60
CA ASN A 32 5.22 -12.09 6.31
C ASN A 32 4.88 -12.08 4.81
N ASN A 33 5.49 -11.19 4.03
CA ASN A 33 5.27 -11.11 2.60
C ASN A 33 6.28 -11.90 1.77
N THR A 34 7.31 -12.45 2.41
CA THR A 34 8.36 -13.22 1.75
C THR A 34 8.08 -14.70 1.86
N VAL A 35 7.85 -15.35 0.72
CA VAL A 35 7.66 -16.81 0.65
C VAL A 35 9.00 -17.53 0.67
N ILE A 36 10.04 -16.86 0.18
CA ILE A 36 11.41 -17.38 0.17
C ILE A 36 11.88 -17.52 1.62
N ALA A 37 12.41 -18.70 1.98
CA ALA A 37 12.85 -18.97 3.34
C ALA A 37 14.33 -19.38 3.34
N PRO A 38 15.09 -19.01 4.40
CA PRO A 38 16.45 -19.54 4.59
C PRO A 38 16.44 -21.06 4.72
N ASP A 39 17.49 -21.70 4.23
CA ASP A 39 17.68 -23.15 4.22
C ASP A 39 16.68 -23.93 3.34
N ALA A 40 15.81 -23.22 2.61
CA ALA A 40 14.89 -23.84 1.65
C ALA A 40 15.50 -23.87 0.24
N LEU A 41 15.00 -24.80 -0.58
CA LEU A 41 15.41 -24.86 -1.98
C LEU A 41 14.93 -23.62 -2.75
N PHE A 42 15.76 -23.14 -3.65
CA PHE A 42 15.38 -22.08 -4.59
C PHE A 42 14.23 -22.58 -5.46
N CYS A 43 13.17 -21.79 -5.51
CA CYS A 43 12.01 -22.06 -6.35
C CYS A 43 11.55 -20.75 -7.00
N SER A 44 11.46 -20.75 -8.33
CA SER A 44 11.04 -19.57 -9.07
C SER A 44 9.60 -19.16 -8.77
N GLU A 45 8.76 -20.11 -8.43
CA GLU A 45 7.38 -19.84 -8.00
C GLU A 45 7.35 -19.03 -6.70
N ASP A 46 8.21 -19.36 -5.74
CA ASP A 46 8.32 -18.62 -4.48
C ASP A 46 8.79 -17.18 -4.72
N VAL A 47 9.71 -16.97 -5.66
CA VAL A 47 10.16 -15.63 -6.06
C VAL A 47 8.99 -14.83 -6.64
N GLN A 48 8.22 -15.44 -7.54
CA GLN A 48 7.06 -14.77 -8.15
C GLN A 48 5.99 -14.43 -7.11
N ASN A 49 5.73 -15.34 -6.20
CA ASN A 49 4.76 -15.11 -5.11
C ASN A 49 5.22 -14.00 -4.18
N THR A 50 6.52 -13.91 -3.91
CA THR A 50 7.10 -12.81 -3.11
C THR A 50 6.90 -11.47 -3.81
N TYR A 51 7.18 -11.38 -5.11
CA TYR A 51 6.92 -10.18 -5.90
C TYR A 51 5.45 -9.77 -5.84
N ASN A 52 4.54 -10.73 -6.00
CA ASN A 52 3.09 -10.47 -5.96
C ASN A 52 2.64 -9.98 -4.60
N ASN A 53 3.18 -10.55 -3.52
CA ASN A 53 2.83 -10.15 -2.16
C ASN A 53 3.25 -8.72 -1.88
N PHE A 54 4.48 -8.33 -2.24
CA PHE A 54 4.95 -6.96 -2.05
C PHE A 54 4.21 -5.97 -2.94
N ALA A 55 3.81 -6.38 -4.15
CA ALA A 55 3.05 -5.52 -5.05
C ALA A 55 1.67 -5.13 -4.50
N ARG A 56 1.12 -5.90 -3.58
CA ARG A 56 -0.17 -5.60 -2.93
C ARG A 56 -0.06 -4.57 -1.81
N LEU A 57 1.14 -4.28 -1.33
CA LEU A 57 1.35 -3.31 -0.26
C LEU A 57 1.30 -1.89 -0.82
N GLN A 58 0.47 -1.04 -0.21
CA GLN A 58 0.28 0.34 -0.66
C GLN A 58 1.54 1.20 -0.50
N ALA A 59 2.37 0.89 0.50
CA ALA A 59 3.61 1.62 0.74
C ALA A 59 4.71 1.26 -0.26
N VAL A 60 4.61 0.13 -0.95
CA VAL A 60 5.64 -0.38 -1.85
C VAL A 60 5.37 0.11 -3.28
N ARG A 61 6.36 0.75 -3.86
CA ARG A 61 6.32 1.21 -5.24
C ARG A 61 6.75 0.12 -6.21
N TYR A 62 7.91 -0.49 -5.96
CA TYR A 62 8.39 -1.66 -6.69
C TYR A 62 9.35 -2.45 -5.84
N THR A 63 9.54 -3.71 -6.22
CA THR A 63 10.42 -4.67 -5.56
C THR A 63 11.38 -5.26 -6.58
N ASN A 64 12.63 -5.41 -6.19
CA ASN A 64 13.64 -6.06 -7.00
C ASN A 64 14.35 -7.12 -6.14
N ILE A 65 14.36 -8.36 -6.62
CA ILE A 65 14.96 -9.47 -5.90
C ILE A 65 16.17 -9.97 -6.70
N HIS A 66 17.34 -9.94 -6.06
CA HIS A 66 18.59 -10.42 -6.63
C HIS A 66 19.11 -11.60 -5.84
N PHE A 67 19.64 -12.58 -6.56
CA PHE A 67 20.31 -13.72 -5.98
C PHE A 67 21.79 -13.64 -6.26
N GLU A 68 22.61 -13.85 -5.24
CA GLU A 68 24.03 -13.88 -5.34
C GLU A 68 24.54 -15.27 -4.97
N GLU A 69 25.22 -15.91 -5.90
CA GLU A 69 25.79 -17.24 -5.67
C GLU A 69 27.06 -17.12 -4.82
N LEU A 70 27.12 -17.85 -3.71
CA LEU A 70 28.33 -17.93 -2.91
C LEU A 70 29.37 -18.82 -3.60
N PRO A 71 30.66 -18.40 -3.67
CA PRO A 71 31.69 -19.17 -4.36
C PRO A 71 31.84 -20.58 -3.83
N ASP A 72 32.00 -21.55 -4.73
CA ASP A 72 32.25 -22.95 -4.44
C ASP A 72 31.15 -23.66 -3.61
N THR A 73 29.94 -23.09 -3.63
CA THR A 73 28.80 -23.65 -2.91
C THR A 73 27.57 -23.68 -3.81
N ASN A 74 26.53 -24.37 -3.33
CA ASN A 74 25.19 -24.30 -3.93
C ASN A 74 24.26 -23.37 -3.13
N LEU A 75 24.83 -22.41 -2.40
CA LEU A 75 24.08 -21.47 -1.57
C LEU A 75 23.86 -20.15 -2.33
N LEU A 76 22.68 -19.58 -2.17
CA LEU A 76 22.32 -18.28 -2.70
C LEU A 76 21.96 -17.32 -1.58
N ASP A 77 22.52 -16.12 -1.62
CA ASP A 77 22.05 -15.01 -0.82
C ASP A 77 20.98 -14.26 -1.60
N CYS A 78 19.86 -13.99 -0.94
CA CYS A 78 18.74 -13.28 -1.53
C CYS A 78 18.75 -11.82 -1.05
N ASN A 79 18.89 -10.89 -1.99
CA ASN A 79 18.82 -9.47 -1.70
C ASN A 79 17.48 -8.93 -2.21
N VAL A 80 16.60 -8.54 -1.30
CA VAL A 80 15.30 -7.96 -1.62
C VAL A 80 15.41 -6.45 -1.48
N GLN A 81 15.37 -5.76 -2.61
CA GLN A 81 15.42 -4.30 -2.67
C GLN A 81 14.01 -3.77 -2.85
N ILE A 82 13.57 -2.95 -1.92
CA ILE A 82 12.21 -2.43 -1.91
C ILE A 82 12.27 -0.91 -2.03
N SER A 83 11.58 -0.37 -3.05
CA SER A 83 11.37 1.06 -3.17
C SER A 83 9.98 1.40 -2.67
N THR A 84 9.90 2.34 -1.75
CA THR A 84 8.66 2.76 -1.14
C THR A 84 8.15 4.07 -1.75
N ARG A 85 6.83 4.26 -1.72
CA ARG A 85 6.20 5.51 -2.10
C ARG A 85 6.32 6.51 -0.96
N LYS A 86 6.19 7.80 -1.30
CA LYS A 86 6.04 8.82 -0.26
C LYS A 86 4.82 8.48 0.59
N PRO A 87 4.97 8.39 1.92
CA PRO A 87 3.86 7.94 2.76
C PRO A 87 2.69 8.91 2.81
N ASN A 88 2.97 10.21 2.71
CA ASN A 88 1.95 11.24 2.84
C ASN A 88 1.60 11.84 1.48
N SER A 89 0.30 11.98 1.22
CA SER A 89 -0.20 12.72 0.05
C SER A 89 -1.38 13.58 0.43
N ILE A 90 -1.47 14.75 -0.18
CA ILE A 90 -2.58 15.67 -0.02
C ILE A 90 -3.12 15.96 -1.42
N SER A 91 -4.44 15.77 -1.57
CA SER A 91 -5.15 16.05 -2.81
C SER A 91 -6.22 17.08 -2.57
N PHE A 92 -6.29 18.09 -3.41
CA PHE A 92 -7.34 19.12 -3.39
C PHE A 92 -8.12 19.06 -4.69
N GLN A 93 -9.44 18.90 -4.58
CA GLN A 93 -10.32 18.80 -5.74
C GLN A 93 -11.45 19.82 -5.62
N PRO A 94 -11.40 20.93 -6.39
CA PRO A 94 -12.52 21.85 -6.47
C PRO A 94 -13.57 21.35 -7.47
N GLU A 95 -14.83 21.62 -7.16
CA GLU A 95 -15.95 21.30 -8.04
C GLU A 95 -16.88 22.52 -8.17
N GLY A 96 -17.35 22.77 -9.38
CA GLY A 96 -18.39 23.76 -9.64
C GLY A 96 -19.63 23.06 -10.20
N THR A 97 -20.79 23.42 -9.68
CA THR A 97 -22.06 22.89 -10.19
C THR A 97 -22.99 24.05 -10.58
N ASN A 98 -23.73 23.85 -11.66
CA ASN A 98 -24.78 24.77 -12.10
C ASN A 98 -25.99 23.92 -12.46
N THR A 99 -26.97 23.90 -11.56
CA THR A 99 -28.17 23.11 -11.73
C THR A 99 -29.37 24.05 -11.75
N ALA A 100 -30.08 24.12 -12.88
CA ALA A 100 -31.30 24.92 -13.05
C ALA A 100 -31.15 26.40 -12.67
N GLY A 101 -29.98 26.99 -12.95
CA GLY A 101 -29.69 28.39 -12.61
C GLY A 101 -29.13 28.62 -11.21
N ASP A 102 -29.05 27.58 -10.41
CA ASP A 102 -28.43 27.64 -9.08
C ASP A 102 -26.95 27.32 -9.18
N PHE A 103 -26.13 28.18 -8.62
CA PHE A 103 -24.67 27.99 -8.59
C PHE A 103 -24.27 27.29 -7.33
N GLY A 104 -23.49 26.21 -7.49
CA GLY A 104 -22.91 25.49 -6.39
C GLY A 104 -21.39 25.43 -6.56
N ALA A 105 -20.70 25.44 -5.45
CA ALA A 105 -19.27 25.17 -5.39
C ALA A 105 -18.99 24.18 -4.27
N ALA A 106 -18.13 23.22 -4.56
CA ALA A 106 -17.67 22.26 -3.57
C ALA A 106 -16.17 22.12 -3.65
N ALA A 107 -15.55 21.76 -2.55
CA ALA A 107 -14.13 21.47 -2.51
C ALA A 107 -13.90 20.25 -1.61
N SER A 108 -13.03 19.38 -2.06
CA SER A 108 -12.59 18.20 -1.29
C SER A 108 -11.10 18.29 -1.02
N LEU A 109 -10.73 18.10 0.24
CA LEU A 109 -9.34 17.97 0.65
C LEU A 109 -9.15 16.55 1.20
N THR A 110 -8.25 15.79 0.58
CA THR A 110 -7.97 14.42 0.98
C THR A 110 -6.52 14.30 1.41
N TYR A 111 -6.33 13.85 2.65
CA TYR A 111 -5.02 13.47 3.17
C TYR A 111 -4.94 11.96 3.22
N THR A 112 -3.87 11.39 2.69
CA THR A 112 -3.66 9.94 2.70
C THR A 112 -2.26 9.63 3.22
N ASN A 113 -2.17 8.67 4.15
CA ASN A 113 -0.92 8.10 4.61
C ASN A 113 -0.93 6.60 4.29
N ASN A 114 0.00 6.16 3.45
CA ASN A 114 0.07 4.77 2.97
C ASN A 114 0.91 3.86 3.86
N ASN A 115 1.46 4.37 4.95
CA ASN A 115 2.36 3.62 5.81
C ASN A 115 2.26 4.09 7.27
N LEU A 116 1.04 4.19 7.76
CA LEU A 116 0.71 4.85 9.03
C LEU A 116 1.50 4.27 10.22
N PHE A 117 1.56 2.95 10.34
CA PHE A 117 2.26 2.27 11.43
C PHE A 117 3.49 1.50 10.93
N ARG A 118 4.07 1.92 9.80
CA ARG A 118 5.20 1.25 9.14
C ARG A 118 4.89 -0.20 8.71
N GLY A 119 3.61 -0.53 8.59
CA GLY A 119 3.10 -1.83 8.16
C GLY A 119 2.32 -1.77 6.85
N SER A 120 2.47 -0.68 6.09
CA SER A 120 1.74 -0.41 4.85
C SER A 120 0.23 -0.27 5.05
N GLU A 121 -0.19 0.15 6.23
CA GLU A 121 -1.59 0.52 6.48
C GLU A 121 -1.90 1.85 5.81
N THR A 122 -3.08 1.95 5.19
CA THR A 122 -3.54 3.17 4.55
C THR A 122 -4.54 3.89 5.43
N PHE A 123 -4.22 5.13 5.77
CA PHE A 123 -5.11 6.02 6.49
C PHE A 123 -5.47 7.19 5.60
N SER A 124 -6.76 7.49 5.45
CA SER A 124 -7.19 8.64 4.68
C SER A 124 -8.27 9.42 5.41
N VAL A 125 -8.16 10.74 5.32
CA VAL A 125 -9.16 11.69 5.82
C VAL A 125 -9.59 12.56 4.66
N GLN A 126 -10.86 12.58 4.38
CA GLN A 126 -11.45 13.44 3.36
C GLN A 126 -12.35 14.47 4.01
N LEU A 127 -12.05 15.73 3.76
CA LEU A 127 -12.89 16.85 4.15
C LEU A 127 -13.57 17.37 2.89
N ARG A 128 -14.88 17.44 2.92
CA ARG A 128 -15.65 18.01 1.81
C ARG A 128 -16.52 19.15 2.32
N GLY A 129 -16.42 20.29 1.66
CA GLY A 129 -17.30 21.42 1.88
C GLY A 129 -18.07 21.71 0.60
N ALA A 130 -19.35 21.93 0.69
CA ALA A 130 -20.21 22.30 -0.42
C ALA A 130 -21.02 23.54 -0.06
N TYR A 131 -21.09 24.46 -1.02
CA TYR A 131 -21.89 25.67 -0.92
C TYR A 131 -22.82 25.73 -2.12
N GLU A 132 -24.11 25.93 -1.86
CA GLU A 132 -25.11 26.08 -2.90
C GLU A 132 -25.94 27.33 -2.64
N ALA A 133 -25.94 28.22 -3.62
CA ALA A 133 -26.79 29.41 -3.60
C ALA A 133 -28.11 29.06 -4.30
N ILE A 134 -29.16 28.83 -3.51
CA ILE A 134 -30.47 28.52 -4.01
C ILE A 134 -31.20 29.85 -4.24
N LYS A 135 -31.55 30.12 -5.49
CA LYS A 135 -32.44 31.28 -5.83
C LYS A 135 -33.87 30.82 -5.49
N GLY A 136 -34.42 31.40 -4.45
CA GLY A 136 -35.79 31.12 -4.06
C GLY A 136 -36.80 31.50 -5.13
N LEU A 137 -37.89 30.77 -5.20
CA LEU A 137 -39.08 31.15 -5.95
C LEU A 137 -39.63 32.51 -5.40
N GLU A 138 -40.35 33.26 -6.23
CA GLU A 138 -40.93 34.53 -5.81
C GLU A 138 -41.71 34.36 -4.48
N GLY A 139 -41.34 35.17 -3.48
CA GLY A 139 -41.91 35.10 -2.12
C GLY A 139 -41.09 34.35 -1.09
N TYR A 140 -40.02 33.68 -1.47
CA TYR A 140 -39.08 33.02 -0.55
C TYR A 140 -37.76 33.77 -0.54
N GLN A 141 -37.14 33.85 0.64
CA GLN A 141 -35.79 34.46 0.71
C GLN A 141 -34.76 33.50 0.07
N ASN A 142 -33.73 34.10 -0.55
CA ASN A 142 -32.60 33.33 -1.05
C ASN A 142 -31.94 32.59 0.12
N GLU A 143 -31.96 31.28 0.09
CA GLU A 143 -31.30 30.46 1.08
C GLU A 143 -29.97 29.96 0.55
N ASN A 144 -28.92 30.08 1.38
CA ASN A 144 -27.62 29.51 1.11
C ASN A 144 -27.52 28.18 1.86
N TYR A 145 -27.19 27.14 1.12
CA TYR A 145 -27.01 25.83 1.70
C TYR A 145 -25.52 25.56 1.82
N VAL A 146 -25.08 25.16 3.01
CA VAL A 146 -23.69 24.81 3.29
C VAL A 146 -23.68 23.41 3.90
N GLU A 147 -22.89 22.53 3.27
CA GLU A 147 -22.74 21.16 3.72
C GLU A 147 -21.27 20.87 4.00
N TYR A 148 -21.00 20.21 5.13
CA TYR A 148 -19.69 19.73 5.50
C TYR A 148 -19.76 18.22 5.70
N ASN A 149 -18.78 17.50 5.16
CA ASN A 149 -18.67 16.08 5.34
C ASN A 149 -17.22 15.72 5.66
N ILE A 150 -17.06 14.85 6.66
CA ILE A 150 -15.75 14.32 7.05
C ILE A 150 -15.84 12.80 6.92
N GLU A 151 -14.96 12.23 6.12
CA GLU A 151 -14.86 10.79 5.95
C GLU A 151 -13.46 10.32 6.32
N THR A 152 -13.38 9.31 7.17
CA THR A 152 -12.11 8.72 7.60
C THR A 152 -12.10 7.23 7.26
N LYS A 153 -11.04 6.78 6.61
CA LYS A 153 -10.86 5.38 6.24
C LYS A 153 -9.53 4.87 6.75
N LEU A 154 -9.54 3.65 7.28
CA LEU A 154 -8.34 2.95 7.69
C LEU A 154 -8.37 1.56 7.05
N ALA A 155 -7.38 1.26 6.20
CA ALA A 155 -7.27 -0.01 5.52
C ALA A 155 -5.99 -0.71 5.94
N PHE A 156 -6.09 -1.99 6.24
CA PHE A 156 -4.96 -2.83 6.61
C PHE A 156 -4.59 -3.79 5.48
N PRO A 157 -3.29 -4.10 5.28
CA PRO A 157 -2.91 -5.12 4.32
C PRO A 157 -3.48 -6.48 4.73
N ARG A 158 -3.85 -7.27 3.73
CA ARG A 158 -4.49 -8.58 3.91
C ARG A 158 -3.69 -9.57 4.78
N ILE A 159 -2.39 -9.34 4.90
CA ILE A 159 -1.46 -10.25 5.58
C ILE A 159 -1.53 -10.17 7.10
N ILE A 160 -2.11 -9.11 7.65
CA ILE A 160 -2.43 -9.07 9.08
C ILE A 160 -3.61 -10.02 9.39
N ALA A 161 -4.46 -10.27 8.41
CA ALA A 161 -5.63 -11.14 8.54
C ALA A 161 -5.32 -12.62 8.75
N PRO A 162 -4.28 -13.27 8.17
CA PRO A 162 -3.99 -14.68 8.45
C PRO A 162 -3.71 -14.97 9.92
N PHE A 163 -3.07 -14.04 10.62
CA PHE A 163 -2.79 -14.19 12.05
C PHE A 163 -4.08 -14.13 12.89
N LEU A 164 -5.01 -13.29 12.50
CA LEU A 164 -6.32 -13.19 13.14
C LEU A 164 -7.25 -14.33 12.71
N SER A 165 -7.18 -14.77 11.45
CA SER A 165 -8.04 -15.83 10.92
C SER A 165 -7.72 -17.21 11.51
N GLU A 166 -6.46 -17.49 11.83
CA GLU A 166 -6.11 -18.73 12.51
C GLU A 166 -6.68 -18.80 13.94
N ARG A 167 -6.76 -17.67 14.62
CA ARG A 167 -7.41 -17.58 15.93
C ARG A 167 -8.93 -17.79 15.85
N PHE A 168 -9.55 -17.33 14.79
CA PHE A 168 -10.99 -17.47 14.59
C PHE A 168 -11.40 -18.82 13.99
N ARG A 169 -10.49 -19.49 13.29
CA ARG A 169 -10.73 -20.84 12.75
C ARG A 169 -10.70 -21.96 13.79
N LYS A 170 -10.13 -21.71 14.97
CA LYS A 170 -10.02 -22.70 16.05
C LYS A 170 -11.18 -22.66 17.06
N LYS A 171 -12.31 -22.04 16.71
CA LYS A 171 -13.52 -22.09 17.51
C LYS A 171 -14.61 -22.85 16.79
#